data_809a0df735d2a453b3f4d9b90bbd4329
#
_entry.id   809a0df735d2a453b3f4d9b90bbd4329
#
_cell.length_a   1.000
_cell.length_b   1.000
_cell.length_c   1.000
_cell.angle_alpha   90.00
_cell.angle_beta   90.00
_cell.angle_gamma   90.00
#
_symmetry.space_group_name_H-M   'P 1'
#
loop_
_entity.id
_entity.type
_entity.pdbx_description
1 polymer ?
#
loop_
_entity_poly.entity_id
_entity_poly.type
_entity_poly.pdbx_seq_one_letter_code
_entity_poly.pdbx_strand_id
1 'polypeptide(L)'
;EKEEVLILYIDNSFSMTAKGKEGTLLSEARESARKFIKSLPKQTRVLLHTNKLDGIEGRLISREDAIKQLDKIKPFQLSRKLEDVLVWQNNILDKEGVVATNIAYSDFQKSNLFIGSTDQFKIKKNCTPVHLLPEIKTNLIVDSVWFSSPIKKIGDNTEIKIRVKNDGQKKRK
;
A
#
# COMPACT_ATOMS: atom_id res chain seq x y z
N GLU A 1 -22.11 -22.27 11.15
CA GLU A 1 -21.94 -21.02 10.35
C GLU A 1 -20.46 -20.86 10.05
N LYS A 2 -20.12 -20.68 8.78
CA LYS A 2 -18.73 -20.39 8.43
C LYS A 2 -18.39 -18.98 8.88
N GLU A 3 -17.32 -18.85 9.64
CA GLU A 3 -16.81 -17.56 10.08
C GLU A 3 -16.43 -16.70 8.86
N GLU A 4 -17.05 -15.54 8.71
CA GLU A 4 -16.72 -14.59 7.64
C GLU A 4 -15.48 -13.77 8.03
N VAL A 5 -14.45 -13.87 7.21
CA VAL A 5 -13.21 -13.13 7.39
C VAL A 5 -13.04 -12.14 6.24
N LEU A 6 -12.75 -10.89 6.58
CA LEU A 6 -12.32 -9.86 5.64
C LEU A 6 -10.82 -9.65 5.75
N ILE A 7 -10.10 -9.74 4.63
CA ILE A 7 -8.74 -9.24 4.52
C ILE A 7 -8.77 -7.86 3.88
N LEU A 8 -8.17 -6.91 4.56
CA LEU A 8 -8.13 -5.52 4.14
C LEU A 8 -6.69 -5.01 4.10
N TYR A 9 -6.17 -4.85 2.91
CA TYR A 9 -4.89 -4.19 2.68
C TYR A 9 -5.09 -2.71 2.37
N ILE A 10 -4.40 -1.85 3.12
CA ILE A 10 -4.34 -0.41 2.86
C ILE A 10 -2.90 -0.05 2.53
N ASP A 11 -2.65 0.27 1.26
CA ASP A 11 -1.39 0.86 0.85
C ASP A 11 -1.20 2.20 1.57
N ASN A 12 -0.16 2.28 2.37
CA ASN A 12 0.20 3.50 3.10
C ASN A 12 1.57 4.04 2.66
N SER A 13 2.02 3.66 1.46
CA SER A 13 3.24 4.21 0.86
C SER A 13 3.16 5.73 0.69
N PHE A 14 4.29 6.35 0.46
CA PHE A 14 4.38 7.80 0.34
C PHE A 14 3.50 8.35 -0.82
N SER A 15 3.31 7.60 -1.90
CA SER A 15 2.43 8.01 -3.01
C SER A 15 0.99 8.25 -2.58
N MET A 16 0.52 7.52 -1.55
CA MET A 16 -0.82 7.66 -1.00
C MET A 16 -1.03 8.98 -0.22
N THR A 17 0.01 9.78 -0.04
CA THR A 17 -0.11 11.16 0.48
C THR A 17 -0.55 12.17 -0.59
N ALA A 18 -0.59 11.77 -1.86
CA ALA A 18 -1.07 12.61 -2.95
C ALA A 18 -2.51 13.06 -2.71
N LYS A 19 -2.83 14.25 -3.23
CA LYS A 19 -4.16 14.84 -3.12
C LYS A 19 -5.16 14.05 -3.99
N GLY A 20 -6.19 13.51 -3.38
CA GLY A 20 -7.37 12.95 -4.03
C GLY A 20 -8.52 13.98 -4.07
N LYS A 21 -9.74 13.51 -4.23
CA LYS A 21 -10.94 14.36 -4.34
C LYS A 21 -11.35 14.98 -3.00
N GLU A 22 -11.29 14.21 -1.92
CA GLU A 22 -11.78 14.58 -0.59
C GLU A 22 -10.68 14.61 0.48
N GLY A 23 -9.41 14.69 0.08
CA GLY A 23 -8.27 14.68 0.98
C GLY A 23 -7.05 14.02 0.37
N THR A 24 -6.26 13.29 1.15
CA THR A 24 -5.21 12.44 0.61
C THR A 24 -5.78 11.10 0.17
N LEU A 25 -5.14 10.42 -0.78
CA LEU A 25 -5.55 9.07 -1.20
C LEU A 25 -5.63 8.13 0.00
N LEU A 26 -4.69 8.24 0.95
CA LEU A 26 -4.71 7.46 2.18
C LEU A 26 -5.93 7.76 3.04
N SER A 27 -6.37 9.03 3.12
CA SER A 27 -7.58 9.39 3.88
C SER A 27 -8.84 8.86 3.20
N GLU A 28 -8.89 8.90 1.87
CA GLU A 28 -9.99 8.32 1.08
C GLU A 28 -10.05 6.80 1.23
N ALA A 29 -8.88 6.12 1.20
CA ALA A 29 -8.78 4.68 1.44
C ALA A 29 -9.37 4.30 2.81
N ARG A 30 -8.94 5.01 3.86
CA ARG A 30 -9.41 4.75 5.24
C ARG A 30 -10.92 4.95 5.36
N GLU A 31 -11.45 6.02 4.78
CA GLU A 31 -12.89 6.32 4.87
C GLU A 31 -13.73 5.33 4.06
N SER A 32 -13.28 4.95 2.86
CA SER A 32 -13.92 3.91 2.05
C SER A 32 -13.91 2.56 2.78
N ALA A 33 -12.76 2.17 3.32
CA ALA A 33 -12.62 0.95 4.11
C ALA A 33 -13.53 0.95 5.35
N ARG A 34 -13.63 2.09 6.05
CA ARG A 34 -14.51 2.27 7.21
C ARG A 34 -15.97 2.03 6.85
N LYS A 35 -16.44 2.64 5.75
CA LYS A 35 -17.81 2.46 5.26
C LYS A 35 -18.08 0.99 4.94
N PHE A 36 -17.14 0.34 4.27
CA PHE A 36 -17.24 -1.07 3.93
C PHE A 36 -17.29 -1.96 5.19
N ILE A 37 -16.36 -1.80 6.12
CA ILE A 37 -16.35 -2.58 7.39
C ILE A 37 -17.67 -2.40 8.14
N LYS A 38 -18.22 -1.18 8.19
CA LYS A 38 -19.51 -0.92 8.87
C LYS A 38 -20.69 -1.64 8.23
N SER A 39 -20.65 -1.96 6.94
CA SER A 39 -21.71 -2.68 6.24
C SER A 39 -21.70 -4.18 6.48
N LEU A 40 -20.61 -4.73 7.02
CA LEU A 40 -20.45 -6.16 7.28
C LEU A 40 -21.22 -6.61 8.56
N PRO A 41 -21.54 -7.91 8.69
CA PRO A 41 -22.06 -8.46 9.92
C PRO A 41 -21.17 -8.18 11.12
N LYS A 42 -21.77 -8.05 12.33
CA LYS A 42 -20.99 -7.72 13.54
C LYS A 42 -19.94 -8.77 13.91
N GLN A 43 -20.21 -10.03 13.61
CA GLN A 43 -19.31 -11.15 13.87
C GLN A 43 -18.15 -11.29 12.90
N THR A 44 -18.13 -10.50 11.80
CA THR A 44 -17.04 -10.54 10.82
C THR A 44 -15.71 -10.19 11.49
N ARG A 45 -14.72 -11.07 11.31
CA ARG A 45 -13.34 -10.79 11.72
C ARG A 45 -12.56 -10.16 10.60
N VAL A 46 -11.63 -9.28 10.93
CA VAL A 46 -10.88 -8.48 9.96
C VAL A 46 -9.39 -8.69 10.17
N LEU A 47 -8.68 -9.01 9.09
CA LEU A 47 -7.24 -8.92 8.99
C LEU A 47 -6.91 -7.58 8.32
N LEU A 48 -6.62 -6.57 9.12
CA LEU A 48 -6.22 -5.25 8.62
C LEU A 48 -4.70 -5.14 8.61
N HIS A 49 -4.12 -4.84 7.46
CA HIS A 49 -2.69 -4.66 7.33
C HIS A 49 -2.30 -3.59 6.30
N THR A 50 -1.05 -3.17 6.37
CA THR A 50 -0.46 -2.11 5.56
C THR A 50 0.87 -2.57 4.97
N ASN A 51 1.65 -1.65 4.39
CA ASN A 51 3.02 -1.94 3.93
C ASN A 51 3.99 -2.36 5.06
N LYS A 52 3.61 -2.19 6.33
CA LYS A 52 4.41 -2.62 7.46
C LYS A 52 4.58 -4.14 7.52
N LEU A 53 3.47 -4.88 7.34
CA LEU A 53 3.43 -6.33 7.44
C LEU A 53 4.09 -6.85 8.73
N ASP A 54 3.88 -6.16 9.85
CA ASP A 54 4.43 -6.57 11.14
C ASP A 54 3.54 -7.66 11.81
N GLY A 55 4.07 -8.28 12.86
CA GLY A 55 3.35 -9.36 13.56
C GLY A 55 2.05 -8.90 14.26
N ILE A 56 1.85 -7.59 14.43
CA ILE A 56 0.60 -7.02 14.99
C ILE A 56 -0.48 -7.03 13.91
N GLU A 57 -0.11 -6.68 12.67
CA GLU A 57 -1.00 -6.69 11.51
C GLU A 57 -1.40 -8.11 11.05
N GLY A 58 -0.69 -9.15 11.51
CA GLY A 58 -0.97 -10.55 11.21
C GLY A 58 -2.09 -11.19 12.04
N ARG A 59 -2.90 -10.42 12.75
CA ARG A 59 -3.94 -10.94 13.64
C ARG A 59 -5.33 -10.61 13.14
N LEU A 60 -6.23 -11.59 13.26
CA LEU A 60 -7.66 -11.37 13.07
C LEU A 60 -8.23 -10.61 14.28
N ILE A 61 -8.84 -9.47 14.01
CA ILE A 61 -9.41 -8.57 15.04
C ILE A 61 -10.91 -8.39 14.82
N SER A 62 -11.58 -7.84 15.81
CA SER A 62 -12.98 -7.48 15.69
C SER A 62 -13.20 -6.35 14.67
N ARG A 63 -14.40 -6.27 14.14
CA ARG A 63 -14.81 -5.18 13.25
C ARG A 63 -14.61 -3.80 13.88
N GLU A 64 -14.95 -3.65 15.16
CA GLU A 64 -14.81 -2.42 15.93
C GLU A 64 -13.35 -2.02 16.12
N ASP A 65 -12.47 -2.97 16.38
CA ASP A 65 -11.03 -2.71 16.52
C ASP A 65 -10.38 -2.40 15.19
N ALA A 66 -10.82 -3.02 14.10
CA ALA A 66 -10.38 -2.67 12.75
C ALA A 66 -10.70 -1.20 12.42
N ILE A 67 -11.91 -0.73 12.74
CA ILE A 67 -12.30 0.68 12.55
C ILE A 67 -11.40 1.62 13.36
N LYS A 68 -11.08 1.30 14.61
CA LYS A 68 -10.16 2.10 15.44
C LYS A 68 -8.73 2.09 14.89
N GLN A 69 -8.30 0.96 14.32
CA GLN A 69 -6.96 0.85 13.74
C GLN A 69 -6.81 1.64 12.44
N LEU A 70 -7.87 1.76 11.62
CA LEU A 70 -7.84 2.60 10.42
C LEU A 70 -7.36 4.04 10.72
N ASP A 71 -7.77 4.61 11.86
CA ASP A 71 -7.38 5.97 12.25
C ASP A 71 -5.90 6.11 12.59
N LYS A 72 -5.26 5.01 12.97
CA LYS A 72 -3.84 4.96 13.35
C LYS A 72 -2.91 4.76 12.17
N ILE A 73 -3.44 4.43 10.97
CA ILE A 73 -2.62 4.22 9.78
C ILE A 73 -2.00 5.57 9.37
N LYS A 74 -0.68 5.60 9.35
CA LYS A 74 0.12 6.77 8.92
C LYS A 74 0.90 6.41 7.66
N PRO A 75 1.33 7.41 6.86
CA PRO A 75 2.24 7.17 5.75
C PRO A 75 3.48 6.41 6.20
N PHE A 76 3.94 5.49 5.37
CA PHE A 76 5.09 4.64 5.63
C PHE A 76 6.09 4.74 4.47
N GLN A 77 7.38 4.65 4.78
CA GLN A 77 8.44 4.92 3.81
C GLN A 77 8.60 3.81 2.77
N LEU A 78 8.17 2.59 3.08
CA LEU A 78 8.31 1.45 2.19
C LEU A 78 7.03 1.28 1.37
N SER A 79 7.23 0.91 0.12
CA SER A 79 6.21 0.41 -0.78
C SER A 79 6.42 -1.09 -0.97
N ARG A 80 5.35 -1.85 -1.07
CA ARG A 80 5.39 -3.30 -1.29
C ARG A 80 4.84 -3.63 -2.67
N LYS A 81 5.39 -4.67 -3.29
CA LYS A 81 4.76 -5.27 -4.45
C LYS A 81 3.48 -5.96 -4.02
N LEU A 82 2.42 -5.81 -4.78
CA LEU A 82 1.13 -6.46 -4.48
C LEU A 82 1.27 -7.97 -4.33
N GLU A 83 2.17 -8.56 -5.09
CA GLU A 83 2.51 -9.99 -5.03
C GLU A 83 3.00 -10.40 -3.63
N ASP A 84 3.95 -9.66 -3.04
CA ASP A 84 4.47 -9.94 -1.69
C ASP A 84 3.36 -9.83 -0.63
N VAL A 85 2.46 -8.85 -0.80
CA VAL A 85 1.29 -8.66 0.06
C VAL A 85 0.36 -9.88 -0.01
N LEU A 86 0.05 -10.36 -1.22
CA LEU A 86 -0.84 -11.51 -1.41
C LEU A 86 -0.23 -12.82 -0.89
N VAL A 87 1.08 -13.01 -1.07
CA VAL A 87 1.79 -14.17 -0.49
C VAL A 87 1.72 -14.14 1.03
N TRP A 88 1.95 -12.99 1.65
CA TRP A 88 1.86 -12.83 3.09
C TRP A 88 0.43 -13.14 3.62
N GLN A 89 -0.59 -12.63 2.94
CA GLN A 89 -1.99 -12.91 3.26
C GLN A 89 -2.32 -14.41 3.19
N ASN A 90 -1.90 -15.08 2.10
CA ASN A 90 -2.14 -16.51 1.93
C ASN A 90 -1.51 -17.34 3.05
N ASN A 91 -0.29 -16.98 3.49
CA ASN A 91 0.37 -17.67 4.59
C ASN A 91 -0.41 -17.58 5.92
N ILE A 92 -1.15 -16.48 6.13
CA ILE A 92 -2.00 -16.33 7.33
C ILE A 92 -3.30 -17.12 7.15
N LEU A 93 -3.96 -17.01 6.00
CA LEU A 93 -5.19 -17.74 5.72
C LEU A 93 -5.01 -19.26 5.81
N ASP A 94 -3.89 -19.78 5.31
CA ASP A 94 -3.60 -21.21 5.35
C ASP A 94 -3.40 -21.69 6.79
N LYS A 95 -2.84 -20.86 7.68
CA LYS A 95 -2.71 -21.18 9.12
C LYS A 95 -4.05 -21.16 9.84
N GLU A 96 -4.93 -20.22 9.50
CA GLU A 96 -6.25 -20.09 10.14
C GLU A 96 -7.30 -21.04 9.55
N GLY A 97 -7.05 -21.61 8.37
CA GLY A 97 -7.99 -22.52 7.70
C GLY A 97 -9.32 -21.89 7.28
N VAL A 98 -9.34 -20.57 7.06
CA VAL A 98 -10.55 -19.79 6.74
C VAL A 98 -10.59 -19.35 5.29
N VAL A 99 -11.80 -19.13 4.79
CA VAL A 99 -12.03 -18.49 3.48
C VAL A 99 -12.37 -17.03 3.73
N ALA A 100 -11.67 -16.14 3.03
CA ALA A 100 -11.82 -14.71 3.24
C ALA A 100 -12.15 -13.94 1.96
N THR A 101 -12.89 -12.84 2.10
CA THR A 101 -12.96 -11.78 1.10
C THR A 101 -11.75 -10.89 1.24
N ASN A 102 -11.06 -10.58 0.14
CA ASN A 102 -9.86 -9.77 0.14
C ASN A 102 -10.09 -8.47 -0.64
N ILE A 103 -9.78 -7.33 -0.03
CA ILE A 103 -9.85 -6.01 -0.65
C ILE A 103 -8.52 -5.29 -0.46
N ALA A 104 -8.01 -4.71 -1.55
CA ALA A 104 -6.78 -3.93 -1.55
C ALA A 104 -7.02 -2.49 -2.03
N TYR A 105 -6.72 -1.54 -1.19
CA TYR A 105 -6.77 -0.10 -1.49
C TYR A 105 -5.37 0.41 -1.80
N SER A 106 -5.15 0.89 -3.03
CA SER A 106 -3.86 1.45 -3.47
C SER A 106 -4.04 2.37 -4.67
N ASP A 107 -3.04 3.19 -4.97
CA ASP A 107 -2.90 3.90 -6.24
C ASP A 107 -2.32 3.01 -7.35
N PHE A 108 -1.95 1.77 -7.03
CA PHE A 108 -1.46 0.74 -7.94
C PHE A 108 -0.45 1.27 -8.96
N GLN A 109 0.61 1.94 -8.50
CA GLN A 109 1.67 2.41 -9.38
C GLN A 109 2.34 1.24 -10.11
N LYS A 110 2.77 1.47 -11.36
CA LYS A 110 3.40 0.43 -12.19
C LYS A 110 4.62 -0.23 -11.53
N SER A 111 5.36 0.51 -10.70
CA SER A 111 6.49 -0.01 -9.93
C SER A 111 6.09 -1.08 -8.90
N ASN A 112 4.83 -1.05 -8.46
CA ASN A 112 4.30 -1.97 -7.44
C ASN A 112 3.47 -3.11 -8.07
N LEU A 113 3.16 -3.00 -9.37
CA LEU A 113 2.45 -3.98 -10.17
C LEU A 113 3.46 -4.78 -11.01
N PHE A 114 4.42 -5.46 -10.39
CA PHE A 114 5.22 -6.41 -11.16
C PHE A 114 4.43 -7.72 -11.29
N ILE A 115 3.76 -7.87 -12.42
CA ILE A 115 3.22 -9.15 -12.87
C ILE A 115 4.39 -9.87 -13.55
N GLY A 116 5.24 -10.54 -12.76
CA GLY A 116 6.13 -11.57 -13.26
C GLY A 116 5.29 -12.68 -13.86
N SER A 117 5.87 -13.47 -14.76
CA SER A 117 5.22 -14.54 -15.53
C SER A 117 4.13 -15.29 -14.72
N THR A 118 2.94 -15.27 -15.25
CA THR A 118 1.66 -15.69 -14.65
C THR A 118 1.57 -17.17 -14.24
N ASP A 119 2.59 -17.99 -14.48
CA ASP A 119 2.52 -19.44 -14.31
C ASP A 119 2.95 -19.97 -12.94
N GLN A 120 3.56 -19.15 -12.07
CA GLN A 120 4.05 -19.60 -10.76
C GLN A 120 3.20 -19.17 -9.57
N PHE A 121 2.32 -18.19 -9.73
CA PHE A 121 1.45 -17.73 -8.65
C PHE A 121 0.01 -18.18 -8.88
N LYS A 122 -0.38 -19.26 -8.23
CA LYS A 122 -1.79 -19.52 -7.91
C LYS A 122 -2.24 -18.44 -6.91
N ILE A 123 -2.42 -17.21 -7.39
CA ILE A 123 -3.16 -16.19 -6.66
C ILE A 123 -4.54 -16.80 -6.44
N LYS A 124 -4.82 -17.22 -5.22
CA LYS A 124 -6.19 -17.61 -4.85
C LYS A 124 -7.08 -16.42 -5.18
N LYS A 125 -7.98 -16.59 -6.11
CA LYS A 125 -8.67 -15.67 -7.01
C LYS A 125 -9.57 -14.59 -6.38
N ASN A 126 -9.36 -14.09 -5.19
CA ASN A 126 -10.38 -13.28 -4.52
C ASN A 126 -9.86 -11.94 -3.95
N CYS A 127 -8.94 -11.25 -4.63
CA CYS A 127 -8.59 -9.89 -4.23
C CYS A 127 -9.34 -8.88 -5.12
N THR A 128 -10.15 -8.03 -4.50
CA THR A 128 -10.83 -6.92 -5.18
C THR A 128 -9.97 -5.67 -5.04
N PRO A 129 -9.37 -5.16 -6.14
CA PRO A 129 -8.61 -3.93 -6.10
C PRO A 129 -9.53 -2.71 -6.05
N VAL A 130 -9.27 -1.78 -5.15
CA VAL A 130 -9.88 -0.45 -5.12
C VAL A 130 -8.84 0.57 -5.51
N HIS A 131 -8.90 1.03 -6.74
CA HIS A 131 -7.93 1.96 -7.32
C HIS A 131 -8.25 3.40 -6.93
N LEU A 132 -7.32 4.05 -6.24
CA LEU A 132 -7.40 5.44 -5.83
C LEU A 132 -6.57 6.31 -6.78
N LEU A 133 -7.19 7.32 -7.36
CA LEU A 133 -6.55 8.17 -8.36
C LEU A 133 -6.31 9.57 -7.80
N PRO A 134 -5.08 10.11 -7.92
CA PRO A 134 -4.81 11.48 -7.53
C PRO A 134 -5.56 12.47 -8.43
N GLU A 135 -6.04 13.56 -7.85
CA GLU A 135 -6.73 14.63 -8.59
C GLU A 135 -5.82 15.31 -9.61
N ILE A 136 -4.55 15.45 -9.26
CA ILE A 136 -3.54 16.06 -10.13
C ILE A 136 -2.33 15.14 -10.18
N LYS A 137 -1.96 14.69 -11.36
CA LYS A 137 -0.71 13.95 -11.59
C LYS A 137 0.46 14.95 -11.60
N THR A 138 1.01 15.26 -10.43
CA THR A 138 2.29 15.96 -10.30
C THR A 138 3.33 14.94 -9.86
N ASN A 139 4.36 14.73 -10.65
CA ASN A 139 5.39 13.77 -10.32
C ASN A 139 6.77 14.36 -10.60
N LEU A 140 7.53 14.63 -9.53
CA LEU A 140 8.95 14.94 -9.61
C LEU A 140 9.70 13.67 -9.24
N ILE A 141 10.52 13.19 -10.14
CA ILE A 141 11.30 11.97 -9.97
C ILE A 141 12.78 12.34 -9.90
N VAL A 142 13.50 11.78 -8.95
CA VAL A 142 14.96 11.78 -9.00
C VAL A 142 15.37 10.76 -10.04
N ASP A 143 15.80 11.24 -11.20
CA ASP A 143 16.18 10.41 -12.34
C ASP A 143 17.57 9.77 -12.13
N SER A 144 18.51 10.55 -11.62
CA SER A 144 19.87 10.07 -11.37
C SER A 144 20.56 10.87 -10.28
N VAL A 145 21.45 10.19 -9.57
CA VAL A 145 22.32 10.78 -8.53
C VAL A 145 23.74 10.28 -8.78
N TRP A 146 24.71 11.21 -8.82
CA TRP A 146 26.13 10.84 -8.99
C TRP A 146 27.03 11.82 -8.28
N PHE A 147 28.25 11.38 -8.03
CA PHE A 147 29.30 12.25 -7.49
C PHE A 147 30.02 12.96 -8.64
N SER A 148 30.39 14.23 -8.44
CA SER A 148 31.16 15.01 -9.41
C SER A 148 32.57 14.47 -9.61
N SER A 149 33.14 13.81 -8.58
CA SER A 149 34.44 13.17 -8.66
C SER A 149 34.34 11.69 -8.24
N PRO A 150 34.94 10.75 -8.97
CA PRO A 150 34.99 9.35 -8.61
C PRO A 150 35.96 9.11 -7.41
N ILE A 151 36.88 10.04 -7.13
CA ILE A 151 37.85 9.91 -6.07
C ILE A 151 37.41 10.78 -4.89
N LYS A 152 37.26 10.15 -3.72
CA LYS A 152 36.95 10.81 -2.46
C LYS A 152 38.17 10.85 -1.60
N LYS A 153 38.56 12.05 -1.14
CA LYS A 153 39.60 12.21 -0.11
C LYS A 153 38.95 12.53 1.22
N ILE A 154 39.48 11.96 2.31
CA ILE A 154 39.03 12.26 3.66
C ILE A 154 39.27 13.74 3.94
N GLY A 155 38.27 14.49 4.36
CA GLY A 155 38.32 15.92 4.65
C GLY A 155 37.96 16.85 3.51
N ASP A 156 37.75 16.35 2.27
CA ASP A 156 37.28 17.15 1.15
C ASP A 156 35.74 17.22 1.09
N ASN A 157 35.23 18.37 0.65
CA ASN A 157 33.80 18.51 0.36
C ASN A 157 33.43 17.61 -0.81
N THR A 158 32.38 16.83 -0.62
CA THR A 158 31.84 15.94 -1.65
C THR A 158 30.64 16.60 -2.33
N GLU A 159 30.78 16.89 -3.64
CA GLU A 159 29.68 17.39 -4.45
C GLU A 159 28.84 16.23 -4.98
N ILE A 160 27.52 16.26 -4.69
CA ILE A 160 26.53 15.30 -5.22
C ILE A 160 25.69 16.05 -6.24
N LYS A 161 25.62 15.51 -7.47
CA LYS A 161 24.72 15.99 -8.52
C LYS A 161 23.47 15.15 -8.58
N ILE A 162 22.33 15.83 -8.62
CA ILE A 162 21.02 15.20 -8.65
C ILE A 162 20.28 15.71 -9.89
N ARG A 163 19.85 14.79 -10.73
CA ARG A 163 18.96 15.11 -11.85
C ARG A 163 17.52 14.83 -11.42
N VAL A 164 16.70 15.88 -11.50
CA VAL A 164 15.26 15.78 -11.22
C VAL A 164 14.50 15.93 -12.52
N LYS A 165 13.57 15.00 -12.78
CA LYS A 165 12.67 15.01 -13.92
C LYS A 165 11.24 15.30 -13.44
N ASN A 166 10.56 16.21 -14.15
CA ASN A 166 9.12 16.41 -13.94
C ASN A 166 8.36 15.52 -14.94
N ASP A 167 7.73 14.46 -14.42
CA ASP A 167 6.89 13.54 -15.19
C ASP A 167 5.39 13.86 -15.03
N GLY A 168 5.07 14.99 -14.42
CA GLY A 168 3.72 15.48 -14.20
C GLY A 168 3.19 16.30 -15.37
N GLN A 169 1.85 16.49 -15.40
CA GLN A 169 1.18 17.26 -16.46
C GLN A 169 1.36 18.77 -16.35
N LYS A 170 1.84 19.30 -15.22
CA LYS A 170 2.06 20.74 -15.03
C LYS A 170 3.54 21.07 -14.98
N LYS A 171 3.95 22.06 -15.79
CA LYS A 171 5.27 22.69 -15.65
C LYS A 171 5.32 23.38 -14.28
N ARG A 172 6.29 23.00 -13.44
CA ARG A 172 6.64 23.75 -12.23
C ARG A 172 7.81 24.69 -12.58
N LYS A 173 7.64 25.97 -12.24
CA LYS A 173 8.74 26.96 -12.24
C LYS A 173 9.63 26.72 -11.03
#